data_8c000256787a2af263c1cbeebd65fc60
#
_entry.id   8c000256787a2af263c1cbeebd65fc60
#
_cell.length_a   1.000
_cell.length_b   1.000
_cell.length_c   1.000
_cell.angle_alpha   90.00
_cell.angle_beta   90.00
_cell.angle_gamma   90.00
#
_symmetry.space_group_name_H-M   'P 1'
#
loop_
_entity.id
_entity.type
_entity.pdbx_description
1 polymer ?
#
loop_
_entity_poly.entity_id
_entity_poly.type
_entity_poly.pdbx_seq_one_letter_code
_entity_poly.pdbx_strand_id
1 'polypeptide(L)'
;CIRDRYKENVRVDFNIYSAEMENVWKITEPGLQLALESTDVPENVLTKESTDALVNALYACPHGVFSMSYRMPGLVETSTNLAAVRFNEPNNILITTSQRSDVNSEKFNIANMVESVFTLAGAKVEHGEGYPGWAPNPDSPVVKVAVDSYKRLFGKEPIVRSIHAGLECGLFLEKY
;
A
#
# COMPACT_ATOMS: atom_id res chain seq x y z
N CYS A 1 1.29 -7.50 34.97
CA CYS A 1 1.41 -7.27 33.52
C CYS A 1 0.17 -7.82 32.83
N ILE A 2 -0.39 -7.10 31.88
CA ILE A 2 -1.57 -7.55 31.08
C ILE A 2 -1.32 -8.93 30.47
N ARG A 3 -0.10 -9.21 30.05
CA ARG A 3 0.36 -10.46 29.44
C ARG A 3 0.05 -11.69 30.30
N ASP A 4 0.34 -11.66 31.59
CA ASP A 4 0.16 -12.85 32.44
C ASP A 4 -1.31 -13.09 32.77
N ARG A 5 -2.10 -12.02 32.88
CA ARG A 5 -3.51 -12.10 33.21
C ARG A 5 -4.37 -12.58 32.02
N TYR A 6 -3.96 -12.25 30.78
CA TYR A 6 -4.75 -12.52 29.56
C TYR A 6 -4.07 -13.48 28.58
N LYS A 7 -2.99 -14.13 29.00
CA LYS A 7 -2.19 -15.01 28.13
C LYS A 7 -3.02 -16.09 27.44
N GLU A 8 -3.91 -16.73 28.18
CA GLU A 8 -4.76 -17.79 27.61
C GLU A 8 -5.83 -17.22 26.66
N ASN A 9 -6.39 -16.06 27.00
CA ASN A 9 -7.35 -15.39 26.10
C ASN A 9 -6.69 -15.03 24.78
N VAL A 10 -5.47 -14.45 24.81
CA VAL A 10 -4.71 -14.13 23.60
C VAL A 10 -4.43 -15.38 22.75
N ARG A 11 -4.13 -16.52 23.37
CA ARG A 11 -3.95 -17.78 22.63
C ARG A 11 -5.24 -18.28 21.99
N VAL A 12 -6.36 -18.20 22.69
CA VAL A 12 -7.67 -18.59 22.14
C VAL A 12 -8.04 -17.70 20.96
N ASP A 13 -7.92 -16.39 21.13
CA ASP A 13 -8.22 -15.42 20.06
C ASP A 13 -7.29 -15.62 18.86
N PHE A 14 -6.00 -15.86 19.09
CA PHE A 14 -5.06 -16.15 18.04
C PHE A 14 -5.41 -17.42 17.25
N ASN A 15 -5.79 -18.50 17.94
CA ASN A 15 -6.15 -19.75 17.27
C ASN A 15 -7.41 -19.59 16.40
N ILE A 16 -8.40 -18.84 16.89
CA ILE A 16 -9.60 -18.52 16.10
C ILE A 16 -9.22 -17.70 14.87
N TYR A 17 -8.44 -16.63 15.04
CA TYR A 17 -7.97 -15.79 13.96
C TYR A 17 -7.12 -16.54 12.94
N SER A 18 -6.20 -17.40 13.40
CA SER A 18 -5.35 -18.23 12.53
C SER A 18 -6.19 -19.14 11.65
N ALA A 19 -7.16 -19.83 12.23
CA ALA A 19 -8.05 -20.70 11.47
C ALA A 19 -8.90 -19.95 10.44
N GLU A 20 -9.38 -18.76 10.79
CA GLU A 20 -10.09 -17.88 9.85
C GLU A 20 -9.20 -17.44 8.70
N MET A 21 -7.98 -16.97 8.98
CA MET A 21 -7.03 -16.51 7.95
C MET A 21 -6.60 -17.66 7.03
N GLU A 22 -6.28 -18.82 7.57
CA GLU A 22 -5.96 -20.01 6.77
C GLU A 22 -7.12 -20.40 5.84
N ASN A 23 -8.36 -20.31 6.31
CA ASN A 23 -9.53 -20.59 5.49
C ASN A 23 -9.77 -19.53 4.39
N VAL A 24 -9.59 -18.25 4.70
CA VAL A 24 -9.75 -17.15 3.73
C VAL A 24 -8.71 -17.24 2.61
N TRP A 25 -7.46 -17.51 2.98
CA TRP A 25 -6.33 -17.47 2.04
C TRP A 25 -5.95 -18.83 1.45
N LYS A 26 -6.63 -19.92 1.79
CA LYS A 26 -6.28 -21.29 1.39
C LYS A 26 -6.10 -21.52 -0.12
N ILE A 27 -6.76 -20.69 -0.95
CA ILE A 27 -6.70 -20.85 -2.41
C ILE A 27 -5.50 -20.09 -2.99
N THR A 28 -5.28 -18.85 -2.53
CA THR A 28 -4.22 -17.98 -3.04
C THR A 28 -2.90 -18.17 -2.32
N GLU A 29 -2.93 -18.53 -1.04
CA GLU A 29 -1.77 -18.71 -0.17
C GLU A 29 -1.86 -20.04 0.61
N PRO A 30 -1.81 -21.20 -0.06
CA PRO A 30 -2.01 -22.51 0.60
C PRO A 30 -0.91 -22.87 1.60
N GLY A 31 0.20 -22.14 1.59
CA GLY A 31 1.32 -22.31 2.53
C GLY A 31 1.32 -21.30 3.69
N LEU A 32 0.26 -20.50 3.86
CA LEU A 32 0.17 -19.53 4.96
C LEU A 32 0.24 -20.26 6.30
N GLN A 33 1.16 -19.81 7.15
CA GLN A 33 1.29 -20.26 8.53
C GLN A 33 1.38 -19.05 9.45
N LEU A 34 0.59 -19.05 10.51
CA LEU A 34 0.66 -18.05 11.56
C LEU A 34 1.23 -18.69 12.83
N ALA A 35 2.12 -17.99 13.51
CA ALA A 35 2.71 -18.45 14.75
C ALA A 35 2.59 -17.37 15.84
N LEU A 36 2.32 -17.78 17.06
CA LEU A 36 2.34 -16.93 18.27
C LEU A 36 3.46 -17.40 19.17
N GLU A 37 4.51 -16.60 19.27
CA GLU A 37 5.69 -16.91 20.08
C GLU A 37 5.76 -16.04 21.33
N SER A 38 6.31 -16.60 22.39
CA SER A 38 6.62 -15.83 23.60
C SER A 38 7.94 -15.11 23.41
N THR A 39 7.97 -13.84 23.81
CA THR A 39 9.21 -13.03 23.84
C THR A 39 9.42 -12.47 25.24
N ASP A 40 10.58 -11.87 25.46
CA ASP A 40 10.89 -11.18 26.70
C ASP A 40 9.93 -10.02 26.97
N VAL A 41 9.77 -9.68 28.24
CA VAL A 41 8.92 -8.55 28.65
C VAL A 41 9.65 -7.26 28.31
N PRO A 42 9.08 -6.38 27.47
CA PRO A 42 9.69 -5.10 27.17
C PRO A 42 9.72 -4.21 28.42
N GLU A 43 10.73 -3.35 28.52
CA GLU A 43 10.83 -2.35 29.60
C GLU A 43 9.70 -1.34 29.57
N ASN A 44 9.29 -0.94 28.39
CA ASN A 44 8.22 0.03 28.15
C ASN A 44 7.17 -0.51 27.18
N VAL A 45 5.96 -0.03 27.32
CA VAL A 45 4.84 -0.30 26.42
C VAL A 45 4.12 1.02 26.10
N LEU A 46 3.36 1.05 25.02
CA LEU A 46 2.51 2.19 24.71
C LEU A 46 1.44 2.37 25.80
N THR A 47 1.05 3.62 26.05
CA THR A 47 -0.15 3.90 26.84
C THR A 47 -1.38 3.32 26.15
N LYS A 48 -2.47 3.17 26.89
CA LYS A 48 -3.73 2.68 26.31
C LYS A 48 -4.22 3.64 25.20
N GLU A 49 -4.17 4.93 25.46
CA GLU A 49 -4.59 5.97 24.51
C GLU A 49 -3.77 5.91 23.23
N SER A 50 -2.44 5.80 23.34
CA SER A 50 -1.56 5.70 22.17
C SER A 50 -1.78 4.39 21.41
N THR A 51 -2.04 3.29 22.13
CA THR A 51 -2.35 2.00 21.52
C THR A 51 -3.66 2.06 20.73
N ASP A 52 -4.72 2.59 21.36
CA ASP A 52 -6.04 2.72 20.73
C ASP A 52 -5.97 3.63 19.48
N ALA A 53 -5.28 4.77 19.59
CA ALA A 53 -5.10 5.69 18.47
C ALA A 53 -4.32 5.03 17.32
N LEU A 54 -3.22 4.37 17.62
CA LEU A 54 -2.40 3.67 16.62
C LEU A 54 -3.18 2.55 15.92
N VAL A 55 -3.80 1.65 16.68
CA VAL A 55 -4.53 0.50 16.13
C VAL A 55 -5.71 0.97 15.27
N ASN A 56 -6.49 1.96 15.75
CA ASN A 56 -7.61 2.51 14.99
C ASN A 56 -7.13 3.21 13.72
N ALA A 57 -6.03 3.97 13.76
CA ALA A 57 -5.47 4.63 12.58
C ALA A 57 -4.96 3.61 11.55
N LEU A 58 -4.25 2.57 11.98
CA LEU A 58 -3.78 1.51 11.10
C LEU A 58 -4.93 0.73 10.45
N TYR A 59 -5.99 0.45 11.21
CA TYR A 59 -7.18 -0.25 10.73
C TYR A 59 -8.00 0.59 9.74
N ALA A 60 -8.12 1.90 9.98
CA ALA A 60 -8.87 2.82 9.13
C ALA A 60 -8.06 3.32 7.93
N CYS A 61 -6.73 3.17 7.94
CA CYS A 61 -5.86 3.64 6.88
C CYS A 61 -6.17 2.94 5.55
N PRO A 62 -6.48 3.70 4.47
CA PRO A 62 -6.65 3.12 3.16
C PRO A 62 -5.40 2.31 2.75
N HIS A 63 -5.60 1.10 2.24
CA HIS A 63 -4.54 0.22 1.79
C HIS A 63 -4.97 -0.63 0.60
N GLY A 64 -4.09 -0.80 -0.37
CA GLY A 64 -4.34 -1.60 -1.56
C GLY A 64 -4.81 -0.79 -2.77
N VAL A 65 -5.54 -1.42 -3.67
CA VAL A 65 -6.11 -0.80 -4.87
C VAL A 65 -7.31 0.07 -4.46
N PHE A 66 -7.25 1.34 -4.84
CA PHE A 66 -8.32 2.29 -4.59
C PHE A 66 -9.25 2.43 -5.79
N SER A 67 -8.67 2.53 -7.00
CA SER A 67 -9.44 2.58 -8.25
C SER A 67 -8.73 1.87 -9.39
N MET A 68 -9.53 1.38 -10.32
CA MET A 68 -9.08 0.78 -11.58
C MET A 68 -9.22 1.78 -12.72
N SER A 69 -8.34 1.71 -13.70
CA SER A 69 -8.35 2.61 -14.85
C SER A 69 -9.57 2.37 -15.75
N TYR A 70 -10.32 3.44 -16.00
CA TYR A 70 -11.41 3.42 -16.99
C TYR A 70 -10.90 3.38 -18.43
N ARG A 71 -9.66 3.82 -18.67
CA ARG A 71 -9.05 3.87 -20.01
C ARG A 71 -8.42 2.55 -20.41
N MET A 72 -7.91 1.81 -19.45
CA MET A 72 -7.21 0.53 -19.69
C MET A 72 -7.75 -0.55 -18.74
N PRO A 73 -8.69 -1.38 -19.21
CA PRO A 73 -9.23 -2.47 -18.39
C PRO A 73 -8.13 -3.37 -17.83
N GLY A 74 -8.23 -3.68 -16.54
CA GLY A 74 -7.25 -4.51 -15.83
C GLY A 74 -6.00 -3.77 -15.30
N LEU A 75 -5.85 -2.46 -15.59
CA LEU A 75 -4.81 -1.64 -15.00
C LEU A 75 -5.31 -0.95 -13.72
N VAL A 76 -4.48 -0.96 -12.68
CA VAL A 76 -4.71 -0.15 -11.48
C VAL A 76 -4.43 1.32 -11.80
N GLU A 77 -5.37 2.21 -11.49
CA GLU A 77 -5.19 3.66 -11.63
C GLU A 77 -4.61 4.27 -10.35
N THR A 78 -5.26 4.01 -9.22
CA THR A 78 -4.90 4.58 -7.92
C THR A 78 -4.74 3.50 -6.87
N SER A 79 -3.65 3.54 -6.14
CA SER A 79 -3.38 2.65 -5.02
C SER A 79 -2.66 3.35 -3.89
N THR A 80 -2.75 2.79 -2.70
CA THR A 80 -2.00 3.23 -1.53
C THR A 80 -1.42 2.04 -0.80
N ASN A 81 -0.26 2.21 -0.21
CA ASN A 81 0.43 1.19 0.55
C ASN A 81 0.82 1.71 1.93
N LEU A 82 0.33 1.04 2.97
CA LEU A 82 0.85 1.18 4.33
C LEU A 82 2.18 0.40 4.38
N ALA A 83 3.27 1.09 4.11
CA ALA A 83 4.55 0.45 3.79
C ALA A 83 5.35 0.02 5.03
N ALA A 84 5.32 0.80 6.09
CA ALA A 84 6.05 0.47 7.31
C ALA A 84 5.48 1.17 8.54
N VAL A 85 5.57 0.47 9.68
CA VAL A 85 5.38 1.02 11.02
C VAL A 85 6.65 0.73 11.81
N ARG A 86 7.34 1.76 12.27
CA ARG A 86 8.59 1.65 12.99
C ARG A 86 8.54 2.37 14.33
N PHE A 87 8.99 1.69 15.36
CA PHE A 87 9.18 2.28 16.67
C PHE A 87 10.62 2.78 16.79
N ASN A 88 10.78 4.10 16.84
CA ASN A 88 12.07 4.76 16.96
C ASN A 88 12.24 5.32 18.37
N GLU A 89 13.45 5.23 18.90
CA GLU A 89 13.80 5.83 20.19
C GLU A 89 13.91 7.36 20.10
N PRO A 90 13.61 8.10 21.15
CA PRO A 90 12.74 7.76 22.27
C PRO A 90 11.27 8.10 21.97
N ASN A 91 10.36 7.13 22.17
CA ASN A 91 8.91 7.35 22.14
C ASN A 91 8.33 7.91 20.82
N ASN A 92 8.92 7.58 19.70
CA ASN A 92 8.46 8.01 18.39
C ASN A 92 8.01 6.80 17.53
N ILE A 93 6.86 6.92 16.89
CA ILE A 93 6.34 5.93 15.95
C ILE A 93 6.33 6.59 14.58
N LEU A 94 7.13 6.05 13.66
CA LEU A 94 7.16 6.47 12.27
C LEU A 94 6.31 5.52 11.42
N ILE A 95 5.30 6.08 10.77
CA ILE A 95 4.46 5.36 9.82
C ILE A 95 4.77 5.89 8.43
N THR A 96 5.12 5.00 7.53
CA THR A 96 5.42 5.35 6.14
C THR A 96 4.35 4.77 5.23
N THR A 97 3.77 5.62 4.41
CA THR A 97 2.80 5.24 3.39
C THR A 97 3.27 5.68 2.01
N SER A 98 2.78 5.03 0.96
CA SER A 98 3.11 5.39 -0.42
C SER A 98 1.86 5.33 -1.27
N GLN A 99 1.54 6.43 -1.96
CA GLN A 99 0.41 6.57 -2.85
C GLN A 99 0.88 6.63 -4.30
N ARG A 100 0.16 5.95 -5.19
CA ARG A 100 0.41 5.97 -6.63
C ARG A 100 -0.89 6.20 -7.38
N SER A 101 -0.84 7.03 -8.41
CA SER A 101 -1.95 7.20 -9.34
C SER A 101 -1.43 7.70 -10.69
N ASP A 102 -2.09 7.29 -11.77
CA ASP A 102 -1.89 7.85 -13.10
C ASP A 102 -2.54 9.25 -13.23
N VAL A 103 -3.42 9.59 -12.28
CA VAL A 103 -4.16 10.86 -12.22
C VAL A 103 -3.72 11.66 -11.00
N ASN A 104 -3.10 12.82 -11.21
CA ASN A 104 -2.56 13.63 -10.12
C ASN A 104 -3.60 14.01 -9.07
N SER A 105 -4.83 14.39 -9.47
CA SER A 105 -5.90 14.71 -8.52
C SER A 105 -6.25 13.52 -7.62
N GLU A 106 -6.27 12.32 -8.15
CA GLU A 106 -6.57 11.11 -7.39
C GLU A 106 -5.40 10.72 -6.46
N LYS A 107 -4.16 10.98 -6.91
CA LYS A 107 -2.98 10.80 -6.03
C LYS A 107 -3.07 11.71 -4.80
N PHE A 108 -3.44 12.98 -4.97
CA PHE A 108 -3.61 13.90 -3.86
C PHE A 108 -4.85 13.55 -3.02
N ASN A 109 -5.93 13.12 -3.64
CA ASN A 109 -7.15 12.71 -2.94
C ASN A 109 -6.85 11.57 -1.96
N ILE A 110 -6.22 10.49 -2.42
CA ILE A 110 -5.90 9.36 -1.55
C ILE A 110 -4.83 9.72 -0.49
N ALA A 111 -3.88 10.62 -0.81
CA ALA A 111 -2.93 11.13 0.17
C ALA A 111 -3.62 11.91 1.29
N ASN A 112 -4.57 12.78 0.94
CA ASN A 112 -5.37 13.54 1.90
C ASN A 112 -6.26 12.64 2.78
N MET A 113 -6.79 11.55 2.23
CA MET A 113 -7.53 10.55 3.02
C MET A 113 -6.63 9.91 4.09
N VAL A 114 -5.42 9.51 3.70
CA VAL A 114 -4.42 8.94 4.63
C VAL A 114 -4.03 9.98 5.68
N GLU A 115 -3.73 11.23 5.27
CA GLU A 115 -3.44 12.34 6.18
C GLU A 115 -4.57 12.56 7.20
N SER A 116 -5.81 12.56 6.74
CA SER A 116 -6.98 12.76 7.60
C SER A 116 -7.06 11.71 8.69
N VAL A 117 -6.83 10.43 8.36
CA VAL A 117 -6.84 9.33 9.33
C VAL A 117 -5.78 9.53 10.40
N PHE A 118 -4.54 9.82 10.00
CA PHE A 118 -3.44 9.97 10.97
C PHE A 118 -3.53 11.28 11.76
N THR A 119 -4.04 12.33 11.16
CA THR A 119 -4.32 13.61 11.88
C THR A 119 -5.39 13.42 12.97
N LEU A 120 -6.45 12.67 12.67
CA LEU A 120 -7.48 12.33 13.68
C LEU A 120 -6.92 11.48 14.82
N ALA A 121 -5.89 10.68 14.55
CA ALA A 121 -5.16 9.93 15.57
C ALA A 121 -4.11 10.78 16.33
N GLY A 122 -3.99 12.07 16.04
CA GLY A 122 -3.06 12.99 16.70
C GLY A 122 -1.62 12.94 16.17
N ALA A 123 -1.40 12.31 14.99
CA ALA A 123 -0.06 12.27 14.38
C ALA A 123 0.24 13.54 13.58
N LYS A 124 1.53 13.88 13.48
CA LYS A 124 2.04 14.86 12.53
C LYS A 124 2.25 14.14 11.19
N VAL A 125 1.69 14.70 10.12
CA VAL A 125 1.82 14.15 8.77
C VAL A 125 2.69 15.07 7.92
N GLU A 126 3.57 14.47 7.13
CA GLU A 126 4.42 15.17 6.16
C GLU A 126 4.33 14.46 4.81
N HIS A 127 4.17 15.22 3.73
CA HIS A 127 4.16 14.72 2.37
C HIS A 127 5.52 14.94 1.72
N GLY A 128 6.05 13.90 1.06
CA GLY A 128 7.20 14.04 0.17
C GLY A 128 6.79 14.58 -1.20
N GLU A 129 7.78 15.04 -1.98
CA GLU A 129 7.55 15.59 -3.33
C GLU A 129 6.95 14.54 -4.29
N GLY A 130 7.43 13.29 -4.24
CA GLY A 130 6.91 12.20 -5.06
C GLY A 130 7.19 12.35 -6.56
N TYR A 131 6.56 11.50 -7.36
CA TYR A 131 6.61 11.54 -8.82
C TYR A 131 5.26 11.98 -9.39
N PRO A 132 5.23 12.70 -10.54
CA PRO A 132 3.99 13.00 -11.24
C PRO A 132 3.29 11.72 -11.70
N GLY A 133 1.97 11.76 -11.80
CA GLY A 133 1.19 10.70 -12.43
C GLY A 133 1.51 10.64 -13.92
N TRP A 134 1.52 9.45 -14.49
CA TRP A 134 1.66 9.24 -15.92
C TRP A 134 0.50 8.42 -16.46
N ALA A 135 -0.42 9.11 -17.12
CA ALA A 135 -1.55 8.47 -17.77
C ALA A 135 -1.10 7.87 -19.13
N PRO A 136 -1.16 6.54 -19.30
CA PRO A 136 -0.77 5.91 -20.56
C PRO A 136 -1.70 6.34 -21.70
N ASN A 137 -1.10 6.59 -22.87
CA ASN A 137 -1.83 6.88 -24.10
C ASN A 137 -1.57 5.77 -25.14
N PRO A 138 -2.45 4.75 -25.22
CA PRO A 138 -2.28 3.65 -26.16
C PRO A 138 -2.42 4.08 -27.63
N ASP A 139 -3.08 5.21 -27.89
CA ASP A 139 -3.30 5.75 -29.24
C ASP A 139 -2.16 6.66 -29.72
N SER A 140 -1.13 6.81 -28.93
CA SER A 140 0.03 7.63 -29.27
C SER A 140 0.68 7.17 -30.60
N PRO A 141 1.01 8.10 -31.53
CA PRO A 141 1.73 7.76 -32.75
C PRO A 141 3.03 6.98 -32.53
N VAL A 142 3.73 7.28 -31.45
CA VAL A 142 4.97 6.59 -31.07
C VAL A 142 4.73 5.11 -30.76
N VAL A 143 3.61 4.77 -30.15
CA VAL A 143 3.23 3.38 -29.87
C VAL A 143 3.01 2.63 -31.18
N LYS A 144 2.31 3.23 -32.17
CA LYS A 144 2.13 2.63 -33.51
C LYS A 144 3.47 2.35 -34.19
N VAL A 145 4.37 3.34 -34.22
CA VAL A 145 5.70 3.18 -34.81
C VAL A 145 6.47 2.05 -34.13
N ALA A 146 6.40 1.95 -32.78
CA ALA A 146 7.05 0.89 -32.03
C ALA A 146 6.47 -0.49 -32.37
N VAL A 147 5.15 -0.62 -32.43
CA VAL A 147 4.44 -1.86 -32.79
C VAL A 147 4.82 -2.31 -34.21
N ASP A 148 4.76 -1.41 -35.20
CA ASP A 148 5.08 -1.72 -36.60
C ASP A 148 6.57 -2.11 -36.76
N SER A 149 7.46 -1.44 -36.05
CA SER A 149 8.87 -1.77 -36.04
C SER A 149 9.14 -3.15 -35.43
N TYR A 150 8.46 -3.46 -34.33
CA TYR A 150 8.57 -4.78 -33.69
C TYR A 150 8.06 -5.90 -34.62
N LYS A 151 6.90 -5.71 -35.24
CA LYS A 151 6.35 -6.65 -36.24
C LYS A 151 7.33 -6.90 -37.39
N ARG A 152 7.93 -5.82 -37.93
CA ARG A 152 8.89 -5.89 -39.03
C ARG A 152 10.16 -6.66 -38.66
N LEU A 153 10.67 -6.46 -37.41
CA LEU A 153 11.91 -7.06 -36.97
C LEU A 153 11.76 -8.51 -36.50
N PHE A 154 10.64 -8.82 -35.84
CA PHE A 154 10.46 -10.10 -35.16
C PHE A 154 9.35 -10.96 -35.78
N GLY A 155 8.60 -10.48 -36.74
CA GLY A 155 7.51 -11.22 -37.39
C GLY A 155 6.34 -11.58 -36.47
N LYS A 156 6.21 -10.89 -35.32
CA LYS A 156 5.20 -11.17 -34.28
C LYS A 156 4.51 -9.85 -33.85
N GLU A 157 3.25 -9.96 -33.46
CA GLU A 157 2.51 -8.86 -32.83
C GLU A 157 3.03 -8.66 -31.40
N PRO A 158 3.49 -7.46 -31.00
CA PRO A 158 3.84 -7.20 -29.61
C PRO A 158 2.58 -7.02 -28.76
N ILE A 159 2.69 -7.38 -27.49
CA ILE A 159 1.66 -7.08 -26.52
C ILE A 159 2.00 -5.71 -25.89
N VAL A 160 1.16 -4.71 -26.18
CA VAL A 160 1.28 -3.38 -25.56
C VAL A 160 0.63 -3.42 -24.18
N ARG A 161 1.38 -3.07 -23.16
CA ARG A 161 0.89 -3.03 -21.77
C ARG A 161 1.34 -1.75 -21.09
N SER A 162 0.57 -1.32 -20.12
CA SER A 162 0.98 -0.31 -19.15
C SER A 162 1.33 -0.96 -17.82
N ILE A 163 2.07 -0.24 -17.00
CA ILE A 163 2.39 -0.63 -15.63
C ILE A 163 1.96 0.47 -14.67
N HIS A 164 1.58 0.08 -13.48
CA HIS A 164 1.24 1.00 -12.39
C HIS A 164 2.51 1.46 -11.65
N ALA A 165 3.31 2.28 -12.34
CA ALA A 165 4.56 2.84 -11.79
C ALA A 165 4.85 4.22 -12.36
N GLY A 166 5.47 5.08 -11.57
CA GLY A 166 6.09 6.31 -12.06
C GLY A 166 7.34 5.95 -12.87
N LEU A 167 7.44 6.52 -14.08
CA LEU A 167 8.61 6.40 -14.93
C LEU A 167 9.30 7.75 -15.05
N GLU A 168 10.62 7.74 -15.29
CA GLU A 168 11.42 8.95 -15.51
C GLU A 168 10.87 9.79 -16.67
N CYS A 169 10.23 9.15 -17.64
CA CYS A 169 9.56 9.83 -18.74
C CYS A 169 8.43 10.77 -18.29
N GLY A 170 7.77 10.47 -17.16
CA GLY A 170 6.77 11.35 -16.55
C GLY A 170 7.34 12.72 -16.16
N LEU A 171 8.58 12.76 -15.65
CA LEU A 171 9.29 13.98 -15.30
C LEU A 171 9.62 14.85 -16.54
N PHE A 172 9.93 14.20 -17.67
CA PHE A 172 10.16 14.93 -18.93
C PHE A 172 8.87 15.52 -19.48
N LEU A 173 7.75 14.78 -19.40
CA LEU A 173 6.44 15.24 -19.88
C LEU A 173 5.87 16.40 -19.04
N GLU A 174 6.27 16.52 -17.78
CA GLU A 174 5.86 17.65 -16.94
C GLU A 174 6.62 18.93 -17.31
N LYS A 175 7.82 18.80 -17.84
CA LYS A 175 8.73 19.90 -18.13
C LYS A 175 8.66 20.39 -19.59
N TYR A 176 8.29 19.53 -20.53
CA TYR A 176 8.28 19.74 -21.99
C TYR A 176 6.91 19.39 -22.59
#